data_ace72de18abccb7890681a832bcd1d3a
#
_entry.id   ace72de18abccb7890681a832bcd1d3a
#
_cell.length_a   1.000
_cell.length_b   1.000
_cell.length_c   1.000
_cell.angle_alpha   90.00
_cell.angle_beta   90.00
_cell.angle_gamma   90.00
#
_symmetry.space_group_name_H-M   'P 1'
#
loop_
_entity.id
_entity.type
_entity.pdbx_description
1 polymer ?
#
loop_
_entity_poly.entity_id
_entity_poly.type
_entity_poly.pdbx_seq_one_letter_code
_entity_poly.pdbx_strand_id
1 'polypeptide(L)'
;MSATDASLPPVSDSSAAHRPTPGGPNGHGNEHGNGHANGHRNGHAPDDALGRAILLELREGGATGPDGLAARLGMSRTSTLQRLRELETAGFVARQAIRHGVGRPWHLYDITPAAQRSLPANYDGLATTLLESIAEVGGDGLVEEVFQARRRLLRDRIQARFAEHLGPTPTLAEKVRELAAVQDESGYVCRAETAPINGGSLELREHNCAILGAAAGHPAACRAELQLFEEVLGARVVRTSHIASGDRSCAYQIEPLDS
;
A
#
# COMPACT_ATOMS: atom_id res chain seq x y z
N MET A 1 41.57 -22.51 -25.66
CA MET A 1 41.98 -21.12 -25.50
C MET A 1 40.90 -20.53 -24.61
N SER A 2 41.13 -20.65 -23.43
CA SER A 2 41.38 -19.90 -22.19
C SER A 2 40.15 -19.09 -21.80
N ALA A 3 39.39 -19.65 -20.85
CA ALA A 3 38.40 -18.97 -20.03
C ALA A 3 39.13 -18.08 -19.02
N THR A 4 38.69 -16.82 -18.86
CA THR A 4 39.15 -15.92 -17.80
C THR A 4 38.06 -15.86 -16.75
N ASP A 5 38.39 -16.47 -15.62
CA ASP A 5 37.71 -16.42 -14.33
C ASP A 5 37.85 -15.02 -13.72
N ALA A 6 36.76 -14.35 -13.36
CA ALA A 6 36.75 -13.08 -12.64
C ALA A 6 36.04 -13.29 -11.29
N SER A 7 36.83 -13.65 -10.29
CA SER A 7 36.42 -13.76 -8.90
C SER A 7 36.15 -12.39 -8.30
N LEU A 8 34.98 -12.22 -7.68
CA LEU A 8 34.59 -11.09 -6.85
C LEU A 8 35.18 -11.21 -5.43
N PRO A 9 35.59 -10.11 -4.78
CA PRO A 9 36.14 -10.13 -3.41
C PRO A 9 35.02 -10.22 -2.35
N PRO A 10 35.32 -10.73 -1.13
CA PRO A 10 34.37 -10.93 -0.08
C PRO A 10 33.98 -9.63 0.65
N VAL A 11 32.72 -9.51 1.02
CA VAL A 11 32.16 -8.44 1.84
C VAL A 11 32.52 -8.68 3.30
N SER A 12 33.19 -7.73 3.95
CA SER A 12 33.54 -7.76 5.35
C SER A 12 32.36 -7.44 6.25
N ASP A 13 32.03 -8.39 7.12
CA ASP A 13 31.07 -8.30 8.21
C ASP A 13 31.68 -7.50 9.37
N SER A 14 31.02 -6.40 9.78
CA SER A 14 31.42 -5.62 10.96
C SER A 14 30.24 -5.53 11.91
N SER A 15 30.07 -6.58 12.74
CA SER A 15 29.17 -6.62 13.87
C SER A 15 29.86 -6.04 15.10
N ALA A 16 29.46 -4.86 15.56
CA ALA A 16 29.83 -4.30 16.85
C ALA A 16 28.62 -4.27 17.78
N ALA A 17 28.63 -5.18 18.73
CA ALA A 17 27.66 -5.28 19.82
C ALA A 17 27.78 -4.10 20.79
N HIS A 18 26.66 -3.41 21.07
CA HIS A 18 26.55 -2.45 22.16
C HIS A 18 25.69 -3.05 23.29
N ARG A 19 26.30 -3.19 24.47
CA ARG A 19 25.69 -3.66 25.73
C ARG A 19 24.97 -2.51 26.43
N PRO A 20 23.79 -2.69 27.03
CA PRO A 20 23.20 -1.68 27.93
C PRO A 20 23.57 -1.94 29.40
N THR A 21 23.83 -0.87 30.13
CA THR A 21 23.95 -0.83 31.60
C THR A 21 22.61 -0.52 32.25
N PRO A 22 22.30 -1.04 33.45
CA PRO A 22 21.06 -0.79 34.16
C PRO A 22 21.18 0.33 35.20
N GLY A 23 20.16 1.18 35.34
CA GLY A 23 20.03 2.15 36.41
C GLY A 23 18.55 2.39 36.72
N GLY A 24 18.18 2.12 37.94
CA GLY A 24 16.88 1.94 38.53
C GLY A 24 16.05 3.25 38.84
N PRO A 25 15.03 3.18 39.72
CA PRO A 25 13.69 3.66 39.42
C PRO A 25 13.35 4.98 40.12
N ASN A 26 12.42 5.74 39.56
CA ASN A 26 11.47 6.53 40.37
C ASN A 26 10.20 6.86 39.59
N GLY A 27 9.08 6.49 40.18
CA GLY A 27 7.75 6.68 39.66
C GLY A 27 7.23 8.09 39.82
N HIS A 28 6.21 8.40 39.09
CA HIS A 28 4.92 8.97 39.51
C HIS A 28 3.99 8.96 38.30
N GLY A 29 2.80 8.40 38.52
CA GLY A 29 1.79 8.24 37.52
C GLY A 29 1.12 9.56 37.10
N ASN A 30 0.59 9.55 35.91
CA ASN A 30 -0.70 10.17 35.62
C ASN A 30 -1.35 9.50 34.40
N GLU A 31 -2.48 8.88 34.65
CA GLU A 31 -3.38 8.32 33.67
C GLU A 31 -4.01 9.46 32.86
N HIS A 32 -3.87 9.42 31.55
CA HIS A 32 -4.92 9.88 30.63
C HIS A 32 -4.77 9.12 29.33
N GLY A 33 -5.68 8.18 29.15
CA GLY A 33 -5.84 7.46 27.91
C GLY A 33 -6.24 8.40 26.79
N ASN A 34 -5.51 8.31 25.69
CA ASN A 34 -5.99 8.77 24.41
C ASN A 34 -5.51 7.76 23.34
N GLY A 35 -6.41 6.83 23.01
CA GLY A 35 -6.21 5.86 21.96
C GLY A 35 -6.08 6.57 20.62
N HIS A 36 -4.86 6.74 20.16
CA HIS A 36 -4.59 7.11 18.77
C HIS A 36 -4.53 5.83 17.97
N ALA A 37 -5.64 5.51 17.33
CA ALA A 37 -5.68 4.58 16.22
C ALA A 37 -4.67 5.07 15.16
N ASN A 38 -3.56 4.36 15.05
CA ASN A 38 -2.54 4.59 14.03
C ASN A 38 -3.03 3.99 12.72
N GLY A 39 -4.07 4.61 12.12
CA GLY A 39 -4.46 4.34 10.76
C GLY A 39 -3.30 4.74 9.87
N HIS A 40 -2.69 3.77 9.20
CA HIS A 40 -1.78 4.01 8.08
C HIS A 40 -2.58 4.73 7.00
N ARG A 41 -2.62 6.05 7.08
CA ARG A 41 -3.01 6.87 5.92
C ARG A 41 -1.92 6.64 4.89
N ASN A 42 -2.20 5.82 3.89
CA ASN A 42 -1.45 5.81 2.65
C ASN A 42 -1.36 7.26 2.20
N GLY A 43 -0.17 7.85 2.31
CA GLY A 43 0.07 9.23 1.94
C GLY A 43 -0.14 9.37 0.43
N HIS A 44 -1.37 9.65 0.02
CA HIS A 44 -1.64 10.09 -1.33
C HIS A 44 -0.89 11.40 -1.57
N ALA A 45 -0.30 11.54 -2.75
CA ALA A 45 0.26 12.80 -3.21
C ALA A 45 -0.78 13.91 -2.95
N PRO A 46 -0.34 15.15 -2.65
CA PRO A 46 -1.29 16.23 -2.50
C PRO A 46 -2.19 16.28 -3.74
N ASP A 47 -3.51 16.24 -3.53
CA ASP A 47 -4.52 16.14 -4.59
C ASP A 47 -4.54 17.35 -5.54
N ASP A 48 -3.79 18.41 -5.23
CA ASP A 48 -3.72 19.60 -6.03
C ASP A 48 -2.43 19.68 -6.88
N ALA A 49 -2.61 20.29 -8.05
CA ALA A 49 -1.54 20.47 -9.04
C ALA A 49 -0.34 21.26 -8.48
N LEU A 50 -0.59 22.20 -7.57
CA LEU A 50 0.46 23.07 -7.03
C LEU A 50 1.35 22.34 -6.04
N GLY A 51 0.79 21.57 -5.11
CA GLY A 51 1.56 20.74 -4.19
C GLY A 51 2.46 19.76 -4.95
N ARG A 52 1.90 19.16 -6.00
CA ARG A 52 2.66 18.26 -6.88
C ARG A 52 3.81 18.98 -7.60
N ALA A 53 3.56 20.18 -8.13
CA ALA A 53 4.59 20.99 -8.78
C ALA A 53 5.74 21.34 -7.83
N ILE A 54 5.44 21.72 -6.58
CA ILE A 54 6.47 21.98 -5.55
C ILE A 54 7.30 20.73 -5.27
N LEU A 55 6.66 19.56 -5.13
CA LEU A 55 7.38 18.30 -4.87
C LEU A 55 8.29 17.91 -6.05
N LEU A 56 7.86 18.11 -7.28
CA LEU A 56 8.67 17.88 -8.47
C LEU A 56 9.85 18.84 -8.55
N GLU A 57 9.64 20.14 -8.33
CA GLU A 57 10.71 21.14 -8.29
C GLU A 57 11.76 20.82 -7.22
N LEU A 58 11.34 20.40 -6.04
CA LEU A 58 12.25 19.97 -4.99
C LEU A 58 12.99 18.67 -5.35
N ARG A 59 12.31 17.76 -6.04
CA ARG A 59 12.90 16.50 -6.51
C ARG A 59 14.00 16.73 -7.55
N GLU A 60 13.77 17.64 -8.49
CA GLU A 60 14.70 17.93 -9.59
C GLU A 60 15.82 18.85 -9.15
N GLY A 61 15.48 19.90 -8.39
CA GLY A 61 16.41 20.96 -8.01
C GLY A 61 17.07 20.79 -6.65
N GLY A 62 16.67 19.79 -5.87
CA GLY A 62 17.17 19.55 -4.51
C GLY A 62 16.67 20.58 -3.50
N ALA A 63 17.26 20.51 -2.29
CA ALA A 63 16.90 21.39 -1.17
C ALA A 63 16.98 22.87 -1.54
N THR A 64 15.87 23.58 -1.37
CA THR A 64 15.74 24.97 -1.88
C THR A 64 14.98 25.85 -0.89
N GLY A 65 15.33 27.14 -0.85
CA GLY A 65 14.60 28.15 -0.07
C GLY A 65 13.28 28.56 -0.75
N PRO A 66 12.35 29.17 0.03
CA PRO A 66 11.04 29.60 -0.49
C PRO A 66 11.11 30.56 -1.67
N ASP A 67 12.11 31.45 -1.67
CA ASP A 67 12.30 32.45 -2.73
C ASP A 67 12.72 31.79 -4.05
N GLY A 68 13.59 30.79 -4.00
CA GLY A 68 14.02 30.02 -5.18
C GLY A 68 12.86 29.22 -5.77
N LEU A 69 12.03 28.60 -4.94
CA LEU A 69 10.82 27.89 -5.39
C LEU A 69 9.79 28.84 -5.97
N ALA A 70 9.54 29.98 -5.29
CA ALA A 70 8.62 31.00 -5.77
C ALA A 70 8.99 31.50 -7.16
N ALA A 71 10.28 31.77 -7.38
CA ALA A 71 10.79 32.23 -8.69
C ALA A 71 10.59 31.17 -9.78
N ARG A 72 10.92 29.90 -9.51
CA ARG A 72 10.80 28.78 -10.47
C ARG A 72 9.33 28.48 -10.83
N LEU A 73 8.44 28.56 -9.85
CA LEU A 73 7.01 28.27 -10.03
C LEU A 73 6.16 29.47 -10.44
N GLY A 74 6.75 30.67 -10.57
CA GLY A 74 6.00 31.90 -10.88
C GLY A 74 5.02 32.31 -9.79
N MET A 75 5.31 32.00 -8.52
CA MET A 75 4.44 32.22 -7.37
C MET A 75 4.92 33.36 -6.49
N SER A 76 4.01 33.88 -5.63
CA SER A 76 4.41 34.76 -4.55
C SER A 76 5.13 33.97 -3.45
N ARG A 77 6.11 34.61 -2.78
CA ARG A 77 6.81 34.03 -1.62
C ARG A 77 5.84 33.60 -0.52
N THR A 78 4.78 34.38 -0.29
CA THR A 78 3.77 34.12 0.74
C THR A 78 3.00 32.83 0.43
N SER A 79 2.52 32.70 -0.79
CA SER A 79 1.78 31.49 -1.24
C SER A 79 2.68 30.25 -1.19
N THR A 80 3.94 30.39 -1.62
CA THR A 80 4.94 29.29 -1.54
C THR A 80 5.18 28.84 -0.09
N LEU A 81 5.38 29.80 0.83
CA LEU A 81 5.56 29.49 2.25
C LEU A 81 4.34 28.82 2.88
N GLN A 82 3.15 29.28 2.55
CA GLN A 82 1.93 28.65 3.04
C GLN A 82 1.85 27.20 2.56
N ARG A 83 2.08 26.97 1.28
CA ARG A 83 2.03 25.62 0.72
C ARG A 83 3.11 24.70 1.25
N LEU A 84 4.32 25.20 1.45
CA LEU A 84 5.42 24.44 2.09
C LEU A 84 5.07 24.01 3.52
N ARG A 85 4.38 24.85 4.31
CA ARG A 85 3.91 24.48 5.66
C ARG A 85 2.85 23.38 5.63
N GLU A 86 1.93 23.44 4.68
CA GLU A 86 0.92 22.40 4.49
C GLU A 86 1.57 21.06 4.12
N LEU A 87 2.53 21.07 3.19
CA LEU A 87 3.30 19.89 2.80
C LEU A 87 4.21 19.38 3.94
N GLU A 88 4.78 20.26 4.75
CA GLU A 88 5.56 19.91 5.95
C GLU A 88 4.65 19.24 6.99
N THR A 89 3.47 19.78 7.24
CA THR A 89 2.46 19.20 8.14
C THR A 89 1.98 17.84 7.67
N ALA A 90 1.82 17.67 6.35
CA ALA A 90 1.45 16.41 5.73
C ALA A 90 2.61 15.39 5.66
N GLY A 91 3.84 15.79 6.04
CA GLY A 91 5.01 14.93 6.07
C GLY A 91 5.68 14.71 4.70
N PHE A 92 5.31 15.47 3.66
CA PHE A 92 5.91 15.37 2.32
C PHE A 92 7.18 16.20 2.16
N VAL A 93 7.33 17.25 2.95
CA VAL A 93 8.49 18.15 2.90
C VAL A 93 9.12 18.23 4.28
N ALA A 94 10.45 18.22 4.33
CA ALA A 94 11.24 18.47 5.54
C ALA A 94 11.90 19.84 5.44
N ARG A 95 11.94 20.54 6.56
CA ARG A 95 12.58 21.84 6.69
C ARG A 95 13.89 21.72 7.44
N GLN A 96 14.97 22.24 6.88
CA GLN A 96 16.28 22.34 7.51
C GLN A 96 16.67 23.80 7.71
N ALA A 97 17.06 24.15 8.95
CA ALA A 97 17.60 25.47 9.23
C ALA A 97 19.10 25.53 8.94
N ILE A 98 19.52 26.45 8.10
CA ILE A 98 20.92 26.71 7.81
C ILE A 98 21.34 28.03 8.49
N ARG A 99 22.40 27.96 9.31
CA ARG A 99 22.99 29.12 9.96
C ARG A 99 24.17 29.63 9.13
N HIS A 100 24.05 30.85 8.61
CA HIS A 100 25.16 31.59 8.01
C HIS A 100 25.50 32.80 8.87
N GLY A 101 26.53 32.67 9.70
CA GLY A 101 27.05 33.79 10.51
C GLY A 101 26.03 34.38 11.50
N VAL A 102 26.14 35.72 11.72
CA VAL A 102 25.22 36.50 12.59
C VAL A 102 24.00 36.90 11.75
N GLY A 103 22.82 36.38 12.10
CA GLY A 103 21.57 36.72 11.40
C GLY A 103 20.46 35.67 11.62
N ARG A 104 19.27 35.94 11.02
CA ARG A 104 18.15 35.00 11.08
C ARG A 104 18.49 33.74 10.26
N PRO A 105 18.29 32.52 10.81
CA PRO A 105 18.54 31.28 10.07
C PRO A 105 17.74 31.23 8.76
N TRP A 106 18.36 30.76 7.70
CA TRP A 106 17.69 30.44 6.46
C TRP A 106 17.08 29.05 6.56
N HIS A 107 15.96 28.84 5.89
CA HIS A 107 15.32 27.55 5.83
C HIS A 107 15.38 27.01 4.41
N LEU A 108 15.91 25.81 4.25
CA LEU A 108 15.78 25.02 3.04
C LEU A 108 14.70 23.95 3.26
N TYR A 109 14.02 23.64 2.20
CA TYR A 109 13.00 22.61 2.14
C TYR A 109 13.42 21.55 1.14
N ASP A 110 13.20 20.28 1.50
CA ASP A 110 13.50 19.13 0.64
C ASP A 110 12.38 18.10 0.77
N ILE A 111 12.26 17.21 -0.22
CA ILE A 111 11.28 16.13 -0.17
C ILE A 111 11.66 15.09 0.88
N THR A 112 10.65 14.49 1.49
CA THR A 112 10.83 13.33 2.40
C THR A 112 10.77 12.02 1.61
N PRO A 113 11.18 10.88 2.20
CA PRO A 113 10.92 9.56 1.63
C PRO A 113 9.43 9.28 1.40
N ALA A 114 8.54 9.89 2.18
CA ALA A 114 7.09 9.78 1.98
C ALA A 114 6.65 10.47 0.68
N ALA A 115 7.16 11.69 0.43
CA ALA A 115 6.92 12.40 -0.83
C ALA A 115 7.49 11.63 -2.03
N GLN A 116 8.68 11.05 -1.89
CA GLN A 116 9.28 10.23 -2.95
C GLN A 116 8.35 9.08 -3.36
N ARG A 117 7.69 8.41 -2.39
CA ARG A 117 6.74 7.33 -2.66
C ARG A 117 5.40 7.82 -3.26
N SER A 118 5.06 9.09 -3.08
CA SER A 118 3.83 9.69 -3.62
C SER A 118 3.98 10.26 -5.03
N LEU A 119 5.21 10.33 -5.56
CA LEU A 119 5.44 10.75 -6.95
C LEU A 119 4.88 9.71 -7.92
N PRO A 120 4.59 10.11 -9.19
CA PRO A 120 4.09 9.19 -10.18
C PRO A 120 4.91 7.91 -10.25
N ALA A 121 4.24 6.78 -10.18
CA ALA A 121 4.82 5.46 -10.28
C ALA A 121 4.11 4.67 -11.39
N ASN A 122 4.83 3.80 -12.06
CA ASN A 122 4.28 2.96 -13.14
C ASN A 122 4.21 1.48 -12.69
N TYR A 123 3.63 1.23 -11.50
CA TYR A 123 3.50 -0.14 -11.00
C TYR A 123 2.56 -0.99 -11.85
N ASP A 124 1.48 -0.40 -12.39
CA ASP A 124 0.54 -1.12 -13.25
C ASP A 124 1.22 -1.54 -14.56
N GLY A 125 1.95 -0.61 -15.20
CA GLY A 125 2.71 -0.93 -16.42
C GLY A 125 3.79 -1.98 -16.17
N LEU A 126 4.52 -1.86 -15.04
CA LEU A 126 5.52 -2.86 -14.66
C LEU A 126 4.87 -4.24 -14.42
N ALA A 127 3.76 -4.29 -13.69
CA ALA A 127 3.06 -5.56 -13.42
C ALA A 127 2.56 -6.21 -14.71
N THR A 128 1.96 -5.42 -15.61
CA THR A 128 1.48 -5.90 -16.92
C THR A 128 2.64 -6.45 -17.75
N THR A 129 3.73 -5.68 -17.90
CA THR A 129 4.90 -6.10 -18.67
C THR A 129 5.58 -7.35 -18.10
N LEU A 130 5.63 -7.48 -16.76
CA LEU A 130 6.15 -8.68 -16.11
C LEU A 130 5.29 -9.91 -16.41
N LEU A 131 3.95 -9.78 -16.39
CA LEU A 131 3.05 -10.88 -16.70
C LEU A 131 3.15 -11.28 -18.17
N GLU A 132 3.25 -10.33 -19.10
CA GLU A 132 3.51 -10.57 -20.51
C GLU A 132 4.85 -11.30 -20.71
N SER A 133 5.91 -10.88 -20.02
CA SER A 133 7.23 -11.54 -20.09
C SER A 133 7.19 -12.97 -19.53
N ILE A 134 6.42 -13.21 -18.45
CA ILE A 134 6.22 -14.55 -17.89
C ILE A 134 5.48 -15.44 -18.90
N ALA A 135 4.45 -14.90 -19.58
CA ALA A 135 3.73 -15.61 -20.62
C ALA A 135 4.63 -15.94 -21.83
N GLU A 136 5.51 -15.01 -22.22
CA GLU A 136 6.49 -15.24 -23.30
C GLU A 136 7.48 -16.37 -22.96
N VAL A 137 7.98 -16.41 -21.73
CA VAL A 137 9.00 -17.40 -21.30
C VAL A 137 8.41 -18.77 -21.04
N GLY A 138 7.23 -18.86 -20.42
CA GLY A 138 6.66 -20.12 -19.92
C GLY A 138 5.21 -20.39 -20.33
N GLY A 139 4.64 -19.55 -21.18
CA GLY A 139 3.24 -19.67 -21.62
C GLY A 139 2.23 -19.34 -20.51
N ASP A 140 0.95 -19.49 -20.86
CA ASP A 140 -0.17 -19.21 -19.93
C ASP A 140 -0.15 -20.11 -18.68
N GLY A 141 0.44 -21.30 -18.77
CA GLY A 141 0.61 -22.21 -17.64
C GLY A 141 1.47 -21.62 -16.54
N LEU A 142 2.58 -20.96 -16.88
CA LEU A 142 3.45 -20.30 -15.93
C LEU A 142 2.76 -19.08 -15.29
N VAL A 143 1.98 -18.33 -16.06
CA VAL A 143 1.16 -17.24 -15.54
C VAL A 143 0.16 -17.76 -14.50
N GLU A 144 -0.52 -18.87 -14.78
CA GLU A 144 -1.44 -19.51 -13.83
C GLU A 144 -0.69 -19.89 -12.54
N GLU A 145 0.47 -20.54 -12.64
CA GLU A 145 1.29 -20.92 -11.48
C GLU A 145 1.69 -19.72 -10.63
N VAL A 146 2.05 -18.59 -11.24
CA VAL A 146 2.38 -17.35 -10.54
C VAL A 146 1.18 -16.82 -9.77
N PHE A 147 -0.02 -16.79 -10.36
CA PHE A 147 -1.23 -16.37 -9.65
C PHE A 147 -1.61 -17.36 -8.54
N GLN A 148 -1.40 -18.66 -8.72
CA GLN A 148 -1.58 -19.64 -7.65
C GLN A 148 -0.57 -19.45 -6.49
N ALA A 149 0.67 -19.10 -6.79
CA ALA A 149 1.66 -18.75 -5.77
C ALA A 149 1.26 -17.47 -5.01
N ARG A 150 0.83 -16.43 -5.73
CA ARG A 150 0.28 -15.21 -5.13
C ARG A 150 -0.92 -15.49 -4.23
N ARG A 151 -1.85 -16.34 -4.66
CA ARG A 151 -3.00 -16.79 -3.87
C ARG A 151 -2.57 -17.38 -2.53
N ARG A 152 -1.60 -18.29 -2.52
CA ARG A 152 -1.07 -18.88 -1.27
C ARG A 152 -0.52 -17.83 -0.32
N LEU A 153 0.28 -16.86 -0.82
CA LEU A 153 0.82 -15.77 -0.01
C LEU A 153 -0.28 -14.89 0.59
N LEU A 154 -1.32 -14.58 -0.18
CA LEU A 154 -2.45 -13.78 0.30
C LEU A 154 -3.29 -14.54 1.31
N ARG A 155 -3.57 -15.83 1.06
CA ARG A 155 -4.26 -16.71 2.01
C ARG A 155 -3.58 -16.69 3.37
N ASP A 156 -2.27 -16.91 3.42
CA ASP A 156 -1.51 -16.96 4.67
C ASP A 156 -1.58 -15.64 5.44
N ARG A 157 -1.53 -14.51 4.73
CA ARG A 157 -1.70 -13.16 5.31
C ARG A 157 -3.10 -12.94 5.86
N ILE A 158 -4.14 -13.33 5.11
CA ILE A 158 -5.54 -13.16 5.54
C ILE A 158 -5.81 -14.07 6.75
N GLN A 159 -5.34 -15.30 6.74
CA GLN A 159 -5.49 -16.21 7.88
C GLN A 159 -4.79 -15.70 9.14
N ALA A 160 -3.59 -15.13 9.02
CA ALA A 160 -2.90 -14.47 10.11
C ALA A 160 -3.73 -13.28 10.67
N ARG A 161 -4.30 -12.48 9.78
CA ARG A 161 -5.18 -11.37 10.16
C ARG A 161 -6.47 -11.86 10.85
N PHE A 162 -7.08 -12.92 10.36
CA PHE A 162 -8.22 -13.54 11.03
C PHE A 162 -7.88 -14.02 12.44
N ALA A 163 -6.70 -14.65 12.62
CA ALA A 163 -6.25 -15.10 13.93
C ALA A 163 -5.98 -13.94 14.91
N GLU A 164 -5.57 -12.77 14.40
CA GLU A 164 -5.32 -11.58 15.21
C GLU A 164 -6.60 -10.83 15.60
N HIS A 165 -7.55 -10.71 14.67
CA HIS A 165 -8.72 -9.83 14.83
C HIS A 165 -10.00 -10.57 15.21
N LEU A 166 -10.10 -11.87 14.94
CA LEU A 166 -11.29 -12.66 15.20
C LEU A 166 -11.07 -13.61 16.38
N GLY A 167 -12.16 -13.98 17.04
CA GLY A 167 -12.13 -14.96 18.13
C GLY A 167 -11.74 -16.37 17.66
N PRO A 168 -11.61 -17.34 18.58
CA PRO A 168 -11.15 -18.69 18.27
C PRO A 168 -12.10 -19.48 17.36
N THR A 169 -13.38 -19.13 17.33
CA THR A 169 -14.40 -19.78 16.51
C THR A 169 -15.25 -18.74 15.79
N PRO A 170 -14.66 -18.04 14.79
CA PRO A 170 -15.37 -16.97 14.11
C PRO A 170 -16.51 -17.54 13.24
N THR A 171 -17.64 -16.85 13.25
CA THR A 171 -18.75 -17.13 12.33
C THR A 171 -18.37 -16.77 10.90
N LEU A 172 -19.06 -17.33 9.93
CA LEU A 172 -18.86 -17.01 8.52
C LEU A 172 -19.06 -15.50 8.26
N ALA A 173 -20.08 -14.89 8.89
CA ALA A 173 -20.35 -13.46 8.76
C ALA A 173 -19.22 -12.57 9.30
N GLU A 174 -18.53 -12.97 10.36
CA GLU A 174 -17.37 -12.26 10.88
C GLU A 174 -16.18 -12.37 9.92
N LYS A 175 -15.93 -13.56 9.38
CA LYS A 175 -14.87 -13.76 8.37
C LYS A 175 -15.12 -12.93 7.11
N VAL A 176 -16.36 -12.88 6.61
CA VAL A 176 -16.73 -12.09 5.42
C VAL A 176 -16.52 -10.59 5.67
N ARG A 177 -16.89 -10.08 6.85
CA ARG A 177 -16.66 -8.68 7.21
C ARG A 177 -15.17 -8.34 7.29
N GLU A 178 -14.37 -9.22 7.90
CA GLU A 178 -12.91 -9.01 7.99
C GLU A 178 -12.24 -9.13 6.62
N LEU A 179 -12.68 -10.07 5.77
CA LEU A 179 -12.21 -10.17 4.39
C LEU A 179 -12.54 -8.90 3.60
N ALA A 180 -13.75 -8.35 3.77
CA ALA A 180 -14.12 -7.08 3.13
C ALA A 180 -13.21 -5.93 3.57
N ALA A 181 -12.83 -5.87 4.86
CA ALA A 181 -11.89 -4.87 5.36
C ALA A 181 -10.49 -5.01 4.73
N VAL A 182 -9.98 -6.24 4.62
CA VAL A 182 -8.69 -6.52 3.95
C VAL A 182 -8.71 -6.10 2.48
N GLN A 183 -9.79 -6.40 1.77
CA GLN A 183 -9.96 -6.01 0.37
C GLN A 183 -10.11 -4.49 0.22
N ASP A 184 -10.85 -3.82 1.12
CA ASP A 184 -10.98 -2.35 1.12
C ASP A 184 -9.63 -1.67 1.33
N GLU A 185 -8.84 -2.12 2.30
CA GLU A 185 -7.46 -1.65 2.54
C GLU A 185 -6.52 -1.90 1.34
N SER A 186 -6.80 -2.94 0.57
CA SER A 186 -6.07 -3.31 -0.65
C SER A 186 -6.52 -2.53 -1.90
N GLY A 187 -7.49 -1.61 -1.78
CA GLY A 187 -7.94 -0.72 -2.84
C GLY A 187 -9.11 -1.24 -3.68
N TYR A 188 -9.78 -2.32 -3.26
CA TYR A 188 -10.94 -2.86 -4.01
C TYR A 188 -12.26 -2.14 -3.72
N VAL A 189 -12.29 -1.20 -2.78
CA VAL A 189 -13.53 -0.53 -2.32
C VAL A 189 -14.59 -1.56 -2.00
N CYS A 190 -14.28 -2.42 -1.02
CA CYS A 190 -15.04 -3.63 -0.73
C CYS A 190 -16.02 -3.45 0.42
N ARG A 191 -17.19 -4.07 0.29
CA ARG A 191 -18.25 -4.08 1.32
C ARG A 191 -18.81 -5.49 1.50
N ALA A 192 -19.11 -5.82 2.77
CA ALA A 192 -19.86 -7.01 3.13
C ALA A 192 -21.31 -6.61 3.36
N GLU A 193 -22.24 -7.29 2.69
CA GLU A 193 -23.67 -7.03 2.77
C GLU A 193 -24.41 -8.32 3.13
N THR A 194 -25.55 -8.19 3.80
CA THR A 194 -26.50 -9.31 3.92
C THR A 194 -27.47 -9.18 2.77
N ALA A 195 -27.47 -10.15 1.86
CA ALA A 195 -28.38 -10.11 0.72
C ALA A 195 -29.85 -10.17 1.19
N PRO A 196 -30.69 -9.25 0.75
CA PRO A 196 -32.10 -9.20 1.16
C PRO A 196 -32.94 -10.34 0.56
N ILE A 197 -32.39 -11.10 -0.38
CA ILE A 197 -33.09 -12.14 -1.15
C ILE A 197 -32.51 -13.51 -0.75
N ASN A 198 -33.38 -14.44 -0.35
CA ASN A 198 -33.09 -15.84 -0.01
C ASN A 198 -32.49 -16.12 1.39
N GLY A 199 -33.15 -15.69 2.46
CA GLY A 199 -32.90 -16.32 3.77
C GLY A 199 -31.57 -16.04 4.45
N GLY A 200 -30.90 -14.93 4.09
CA GLY A 200 -29.67 -14.49 4.81
C GLY A 200 -28.35 -14.91 4.17
N SER A 201 -28.28 -15.11 2.86
CA SER A 201 -27.01 -15.30 2.18
C SER A 201 -26.12 -14.05 2.35
N LEU A 202 -24.82 -14.27 2.57
CA LEU A 202 -23.84 -13.20 2.68
C LEU A 202 -23.38 -12.82 1.29
N GLU A 203 -23.15 -11.52 1.07
CA GLU A 203 -22.59 -11.00 -0.16
C GLU A 203 -21.34 -10.17 0.15
N LEU A 204 -20.30 -10.37 -0.64
CA LEU A 204 -19.13 -9.51 -0.68
C LEU A 204 -19.14 -8.80 -2.02
N ARG A 205 -18.98 -7.46 -2.01
CA ARG A 205 -19.03 -6.65 -3.21
C ARG A 205 -17.83 -5.71 -3.28
N GLU A 206 -17.11 -5.78 -4.39
CA GLU A 206 -15.98 -4.92 -4.74
C GLU A 206 -16.40 -3.92 -5.82
N HIS A 207 -16.33 -2.63 -5.51
CA HIS A 207 -16.71 -1.55 -6.42
C HIS A 207 -15.54 -1.05 -7.28
N ASN A 208 -14.34 -1.53 -7.01
CA ASN A 208 -13.12 -1.25 -7.77
C ASN A 208 -12.30 -2.53 -7.91
N CYS A 209 -11.65 -2.73 -9.04
CA CYS A 209 -10.64 -3.77 -9.20
C CYS A 209 -9.25 -3.14 -9.09
N ALA A 210 -8.58 -3.34 -7.95
CA ALA A 210 -7.26 -2.78 -7.67
C ALA A 210 -6.15 -3.29 -8.61
N ILE A 211 -6.41 -4.36 -9.35
CA ILE A 211 -5.47 -4.99 -10.29
C ILE A 211 -6.06 -5.08 -11.71
N LEU A 212 -6.96 -4.17 -12.10
CA LEU A 212 -7.70 -4.27 -13.37
C LEU A 212 -6.77 -4.41 -14.58
N GLY A 213 -5.65 -3.67 -14.61
CA GLY A 213 -4.67 -3.76 -15.69
C GLY A 213 -4.12 -5.18 -15.89
N ALA A 214 -3.84 -5.89 -14.80
CA ALA A 214 -3.41 -7.29 -14.84
C ALA A 214 -4.57 -8.26 -15.12
N ALA A 215 -5.72 -8.04 -14.47
CA ALA A 215 -6.88 -8.93 -14.55
C ALA A 215 -7.54 -8.95 -15.92
N ALA A 216 -7.53 -7.83 -16.64
CA ALA A 216 -8.12 -7.72 -17.99
C ALA A 216 -7.38 -8.60 -19.02
N GLY A 217 -6.05 -8.71 -18.90
CA GLY A 217 -5.22 -9.55 -19.77
C GLY A 217 -5.07 -11.00 -19.30
N HIS A 218 -5.29 -11.27 -18.00
CA HIS A 218 -4.99 -12.57 -17.40
C HIS A 218 -6.13 -13.06 -16.51
N PRO A 219 -7.11 -13.80 -17.04
CA PRO A 219 -8.24 -14.35 -16.28
C PRO A 219 -7.83 -15.25 -15.09
N ALA A 220 -6.60 -15.75 -15.09
CA ALA A 220 -5.98 -16.48 -13.97
C ALA A 220 -6.01 -15.69 -12.66
N ALA A 221 -5.86 -14.37 -12.72
CA ALA A 221 -5.94 -13.49 -11.55
C ALA A 221 -7.30 -13.61 -10.84
N CYS A 222 -8.38 -13.52 -11.64
CA CYS A 222 -9.74 -13.58 -11.13
C CYS A 222 -10.16 -14.98 -10.65
N ARG A 223 -9.61 -16.04 -11.28
CA ARG A 223 -9.82 -17.43 -10.79
C ARG A 223 -9.13 -17.66 -9.45
N ALA A 224 -7.87 -17.21 -9.34
CA ALA A 224 -7.10 -17.33 -8.10
C ALA A 224 -7.74 -16.54 -6.94
N GLU A 225 -8.36 -15.39 -7.21
CA GLU A 225 -9.08 -14.59 -6.22
C GLU A 225 -10.35 -15.33 -5.71
N LEU A 226 -11.14 -15.90 -6.62
CA LEU A 226 -12.32 -16.70 -6.24
C LEU A 226 -11.91 -17.87 -5.33
N GLN A 227 -10.87 -18.63 -5.72
CA GLN A 227 -10.35 -19.72 -4.92
C GLN A 227 -9.79 -19.24 -3.57
N LEU A 228 -9.17 -18.06 -3.52
CA LEU A 228 -8.71 -17.45 -2.27
C LEU A 228 -9.89 -17.24 -1.30
N PHE A 229 -10.98 -16.68 -1.78
CA PHE A 229 -12.16 -16.41 -0.96
C PHE A 229 -12.77 -17.71 -0.44
N GLU A 230 -12.91 -18.74 -1.28
CA GLU A 230 -13.38 -20.06 -0.87
C GLU A 230 -12.50 -20.65 0.25
N GLU A 231 -11.19 -20.60 0.09
CA GLU A 231 -10.25 -21.15 1.07
C GLU A 231 -10.27 -20.43 2.41
N VAL A 232 -10.22 -19.09 2.42
CA VAL A 232 -10.13 -18.33 3.67
C VAL A 232 -11.45 -18.31 4.44
N LEU A 233 -12.57 -18.35 3.73
CA LEU A 233 -13.89 -18.38 4.34
C LEU A 233 -14.29 -19.81 4.77
N GLY A 234 -13.78 -20.84 4.09
CA GLY A 234 -14.24 -22.22 4.25
C GLY A 234 -15.71 -22.35 3.84
N ALA A 235 -16.11 -21.70 2.75
CA ALA A 235 -17.48 -21.57 2.28
C ALA A 235 -17.51 -21.68 0.74
N ARG A 236 -18.69 -21.97 0.18
CA ARG A 236 -18.93 -21.87 -1.25
C ARG A 236 -19.03 -20.40 -1.65
N VAL A 237 -18.29 -19.99 -2.69
CA VAL A 237 -18.31 -18.63 -3.20
C VAL A 237 -18.66 -18.64 -4.68
N VAL A 238 -19.69 -17.89 -5.06
CA VAL A 238 -20.13 -17.78 -6.45
C VAL A 238 -20.04 -16.33 -6.88
N ARG A 239 -19.23 -16.04 -7.89
CA ARG A 239 -19.17 -14.71 -8.50
C ARG A 239 -20.40 -14.48 -9.36
N THR A 240 -21.19 -13.44 -9.05
CA THR A 240 -22.46 -13.09 -9.72
C THR A 240 -22.34 -11.89 -10.65
N SER A 241 -21.32 -11.03 -10.47
CA SER A 241 -20.95 -9.96 -11.40
C SER A 241 -19.43 -9.78 -11.45
N HIS A 242 -18.88 -9.21 -12.55
CA HIS A 242 -17.45 -9.23 -12.79
C HIS A 242 -16.98 -7.98 -13.54
N ILE A 243 -16.15 -7.14 -12.90
CA ILE A 243 -15.64 -5.88 -13.47
C ILE A 243 -14.85 -6.15 -14.76
N ALA A 244 -14.00 -7.17 -14.79
CA ALA A 244 -13.22 -7.49 -15.98
C ALA A 244 -14.07 -7.97 -17.17
N SER A 245 -15.36 -8.28 -16.96
CA SER A 245 -16.35 -8.60 -18.00
C SER A 245 -17.24 -7.40 -18.35
N GLY A 246 -17.01 -6.22 -17.76
CA GLY A 246 -17.73 -4.99 -18.04
C GLY A 246 -18.80 -4.60 -17.01
N ASP A 247 -18.97 -5.38 -15.94
CA ASP A 247 -19.90 -5.01 -14.87
C ASP A 247 -19.36 -3.87 -14.00
N ARG A 248 -20.25 -3.20 -13.25
CA ARG A 248 -19.87 -2.09 -12.37
C ARG A 248 -19.16 -2.52 -11.09
N SER A 249 -19.27 -3.79 -10.72
CA SER A 249 -18.70 -4.36 -9.50
C SER A 249 -18.39 -5.83 -9.70
N CYS A 250 -17.48 -6.39 -8.90
CA CYS A 250 -17.42 -7.81 -8.65
C CYS A 250 -18.31 -8.11 -7.43
N ALA A 251 -19.26 -9.03 -7.58
CA ALA A 251 -20.12 -9.47 -6.48
C ALA A 251 -19.97 -10.97 -6.28
N TYR A 252 -19.94 -11.39 -5.03
CA TYR A 252 -19.73 -12.77 -4.62
C TYR A 252 -20.82 -13.17 -3.62
N GLN A 253 -21.63 -14.15 -3.99
CA GLN A 253 -22.54 -14.82 -3.06
C GLN A 253 -21.77 -15.86 -2.26
N ILE A 254 -21.97 -15.88 -0.95
CA ILE A 254 -21.25 -16.74 -0.01
C ILE A 254 -22.25 -17.58 0.76
N GLU A 255 -22.11 -18.88 0.64
CA GLU A 255 -22.98 -19.88 1.25
C GLU A 255 -22.14 -20.84 2.12
N PRO A 256 -22.60 -21.21 3.31
CA PRO A 256 -21.93 -22.27 4.08
C PRO A 256 -21.81 -23.54 3.23
N LEU A 257 -20.73 -24.30 3.46
CA LEU A 257 -20.66 -25.65 2.92
C LEU A 257 -21.71 -26.51 3.62
N ASP A 258 -22.50 -27.28 2.86
CA ASP A 258 -23.43 -28.26 3.41
C ASP A 258 -22.64 -29.24 4.30
N SER A 259 -23.16 -29.43 5.51
CA SER A 259 -22.55 -30.31 6.54
C SER A 259 -22.82 -31.76 6.25
#